data_142618279333a08cca579186e6176021
#
_entry.id   142618279333a08cca579186e6176021
#
_cell.length_a   1.000
_cell.length_b   1.000
_cell.length_c   1.000
_cell.angle_alpha   90.00
_cell.angle_beta   90.00
_cell.angle_gamma   90.00
#
_symmetry.space_group_name_H-M   'P 1'
#
loop_
_entity.id
_entity.type
_entity.pdbx_description
1 polymer ?
#
loop_
_entity_poly.entity_id
_entity_poly.type
_entity_poly.pdbx_seq_one_letter_code
_entity_poly.pdbx_strand_id
1 'polypeptide(L)'
;MSSKKPVVLVIRDGWGRNPLGPDVAKEYGDATVLADTPFTDYLLANYPHSLLGASGEDVGLPDGQMGNSEVGHMNMGAGRIVYQELTRITKEIQDGDFFKNEALLAAMKNAKENNSAVHFMGLLSDGGVHSHNTHLYGLLEMAKREGVEKVYVHCFLDGRDTPPASGKEFVEALEAEMKKIGVGEIATVSGRYYAMDRDNRWDRVELAYNALTTGEGVKGTDAPAAVQASYDNDKTDEFVLPTVIEKDGQPTGVISDKDSVVFFNFRPDRAREITRACLLYTSPSPRDS
;
A
#
# COMPACT_ATOMS: atom_id res chain seq x y z
N MET A 1 46.02 25.23 10.55
CA MET A 1 44.62 24.82 10.24
C MET A 1 44.50 24.68 8.73
N SER A 2 44.25 23.47 8.22
CA SER A 2 44.05 23.23 6.79
C SER A 2 42.73 23.93 6.42
N SER A 3 42.76 24.96 5.57
CA SER A 3 41.56 25.59 5.05
C SER A 3 40.83 24.59 4.14
N LYS A 4 39.67 24.12 4.61
CA LYS A 4 38.82 23.26 3.80
C LYS A 4 38.43 24.04 2.54
N LYS A 5 38.76 23.49 1.37
CA LYS A 5 38.32 24.08 0.11
C LYS A 5 36.81 23.92 -0.01
N PRO A 6 36.07 24.96 -0.39
CA PRO A 6 34.62 24.83 -0.63
C PRO A 6 34.35 23.94 -1.84
N VAL A 7 33.27 23.14 -1.71
CA VAL A 7 32.70 22.35 -2.80
C VAL A 7 31.34 22.98 -3.15
N VAL A 8 31.08 23.19 -4.44
CA VAL A 8 29.82 23.71 -4.95
C VAL A 8 29.14 22.61 -5.73
N LEU A 9 27.94 22.24 -5.31
CA LEU A 9 27.05 21.33 -6.04
C LEU A 9 26.00 22.18 -6.77
N VAL A 10 25.98 22.07 -8.12
CA VAL A 10 24.97 22.73 -8.94
C VAL A 10 24.03 21.67 -9.49
N ILE A 11 22.76 21.74 -9.09
CA ILE A 11 21.70 20.84 -9.54
C ILE A 11 20.90 21.56 -10.63
N ARG A 12 20.86 20.99 -11.81
CA ARG A 12 20.01 21.46 -12.92
C ARG A 12 18.79 20.55 -12.99
N ASP A 13 17.75 20.92 -12.25
CA ASP A 13 16.51 20.15 -12.16
C ASP A 13 15.81 20.07 -13.53
N GLY A 14 15.30 18.90 -13.89
CA GLY A 14 14.69 18.64 -15.19
C GLY A 14 15.66 18.53 -16.38
N TRP A 15 16.97 18.66 -16.17
CA TRP A 15 17.96 18.50 -17.23
C TRP A 15 18.34 17.03 -17.41
N GLY A 16 17.51 16.28 -18.15
CA GLY A 16 17.73 14.88 -18.44
C GLY A 16 18.46 14.63 -19.75
N ARG A 17 18.92 13.42 -19.95
CA ARG A 17 19.44 12.93 -21.23
C ARG A 17 18.49 11.87 -21.79
N ASN A 18 18.10 12.03 -23.05
CA ASN A 18 17.30 11.01 -23.73
C ASN A 18 18.14 9.74 -23.94
N PRO A 19 17.68 8.57 -23.44
CA PRO A 19 18.41 7.31 -23.59
C PRO A 19 18.55 6.86 -25.07
N LEU A 20 17.67 7.33 -25.96
CA LEU A 20 17.71 7.04 -27.38
C LEU A 20 18.80 7.83 -28.12
N GLY A 21 19.44 8.77 -27.44
CA GLY A 21 20.54 9.55 -27.98
C GLY A 21 20.13 10.84 -28.71
N PRO A 22 21.13 11.62 -29.20
CA PRO A 22 20.88 12.94 -29.76
C PRO A 22 20.22 12.92 -31.16
N ASP A 23 20.31 11.82 -31.88
CA ASP A 23 19.81 11.72 -33.26
C ASP A 23 18.28 11.84 -33.33
N VAL A 24 17.59 11.47 -32.28
CA VAL A 24 16.12 11.55 -32.18
C VAL A 24 15.63 12.80 -31.44
N ALA A 25 16.53 13.73 -31.12
CA ALA A 25 16.21 14.91 -30.31
C ALA A 25 15.05 15.75 -30.87
N LYS A 26 14.97 15.90 -32.21
CA LYS A 26 13.87 16.65 -32.85
C LYS A 26 12.53 15.93 -32.75
N GLU A 27 12.54 14.62 -32.88
CA GLU A 27 11.33 13.78 -32.81
C GLU A 27 10.72 13.81 -31.43
N TYR A 28 11.54 13.70 -30.37
CA TYR A 28 11.12 13.66 -28.98
C TYR A 28 11.17 15.01 -28.28
N GLY A 29 11.52 16.10 -28.99
CA GLY A 29 11.56 17.43 -28.41
C GLY A 29 12.61 17.61 -27.31
N ASP A 30 13.76 16.94 -27.43
CA ASP A 30 14.84 17.01 -26.44
C ASP A 30 15.51 18.39 -26.45
N ALA A 31 15.00 19.29 -25.63
CA ALA A 31 15.47 20.65 -25.52
C ALA A 31 16.94 20.75 -25.05
N THR A 32 17.44 19.74 -24.32
CA THR A 32 18.82 19.73 -23.81
C THR A 32 19.86 19.56 -24.94
N VAL A 33 19.44 18.90 -26.02
CA VAL A 33 20.26 18.69 -27.23
C VAL A 33 20.03 19.79 -28.30
N LEU A 34 18.76 20.26 -28.38
CA LEU A 34 18.37 21.25 -29.41
C LEU A 34 18.79 22.67 -29.06
N ALA A 35 19.02 22.99 -27.80
CA ALA A 35 19.46 24.30 -27.35
C ALA A 35 20.96 24.52 -27.63
N ASP A 36 21.35 25.76 -27.89
CA ASP A 36 22.74 26.16 -27.96
C ASP A 36 23.33 26.27 -26.55
N THR A 37 24.12 25.27 -26.13
CA THR A 37 24.68 25.16 -24.78
C THR A 37 26.19 24.99 -24.77
N PRO A 38 26.98 25.96 -25.34
CA PRO A 38 28.41 25.79 -25.59
C PRO A 38 29.23 25.51 -24.34
N PHE A 39 28.84 26.04 -23.19
CA PHE A 39 29.53 25.77 -21.94
C PHE A 39 29.27 24.36 -21.41
N THR A 40 28.03 23.84 -21.54
CA THR A 40 27.70 22.46 -21.21
C THR A 40 28.46 21.48 -22.07
N ASP A 41 28.51 21.74 -23.36
CA ASP A 41 29.25 20.93 -24.34
C ASP A 41 30.76 20.92 -24.02
N TYR A 42 31.31 22.08 -23.67
CA TYR A 42 32.68 22.18 -23.19
C TYR A 42 32.94 21.35 -21.93
N LEU A 43 32.03 21.38 -20.95
CA LEU A 43 32.16 20.56 -19.71
C LEU A 43 32.13 19.06 -20.03
N LEU A 44 31.21 18.64 -20.87
CA LEU A 44 31.08 17.23 -21.26
C LEU A 44 32.27 16.71 -22.05
N ALA A 45 32.89 17.57 -22.86
CA ALA A 45 34.07 17.23 -23.66
C ALA A 45 35.37 17.17 -22.83
N ASN A 46 35.49 17.98 -21.77
CA ASN A 46 36.78 18.21 -21.12
C ASN A 46 36.85 17.70 -19.67
N TYR A 47 35.74 17.33 -19.05
CA TYR A 47 35.69 16.89 -17.65
C TYR A 47 35.05 15.49 -17.49
N PRO A 48 35.46 14.74 -16.49
CA PRO A 48 34.84 13.45 -16.18
C PRO A 48 33.34 13.61 -15.93
N HIS A 49 32.54 12.76 -16.54
CA HIS A 49 31.09 12.71 -16.33
C HIS A 49 30.58 11.25 -16.31
N SER A 50 29.44 11.06 -15.71
CA SER A 50 28.72 9.79 -15.69
C SER A 50 27.22 10.01 -15.82
N LEU A 51 26.51 8.95 -16.19
CA LEU A 51 25.05 8.96 -16.25
C LEU A 51 24.51 8.28 -15.00
N LEU A 52 23.40 8.81 -14.49
CA LEU A 52 22.63 8.22 -13.39
C LEU A 52 21.24 7.88 -13.91
N GLY A 53 20.67 6.78 -13.42
CA GLY A 53 19.25 6.49 -13.60
C GLY A 53 18.41 7.58 -12.95
N ALA A 54 17.31 7.96 -13.60
CA ALA A 54 16.42 9.04 -13.14
C ALA A 54 14.96 8.60 -13.03
N SER A 55 14.68 7.29 -13.10
CA SER A 55 13.35 6.71 -13.05
C SER A 55 13.36 5.33 -12.36
N GLY A 56 12.20 4.84 -12.00
CA GLY A 56 12.03 3.51 -11.45
C GLY A 56 12.85 3.25 -10.20
N GLU A 57 13.33 2.04 -10.03
CA GLU A 57 14.08 1.61 -8.85
C GLU A 57 15.40 2.39 -8.62
N ASP A 58 15.99 2.93 -9.66
CA ASP A 58 17.21 3.76 -9.56
C ASP A 58 17.00 5.02 -8.72
N VAL A 59 15.77 5.46 -8.55
CA VAL A 59 15.39 6.60 -7.72
C VAL A 59 14.43 6.23 -6.58
N GLY A 60 14.21 4.94 -6.34
CA GLY A 60 13.37 4.44 -5.24
C GLY A 60 11.88 4.40 -5.55
N LEU A 61 11.48 4.48 -6.82
CA LEU A 61 10.11 4.36 -7.32
C LEU A 61 9.87 2.96 -7.91
N PRO A 62 8.59 2.56 -8.11
CA PRO A 62 8.28 1.36 -8.86
C PRO A 62 8.88 1.37 -10.27
N ASP A 63 9.20 0.17 -10.79
CA ASP A 63 9.72 0.04 -12.15
C ASP A 63 8.78 0.69 -13.18
N GLY A 64 9.37 1.34 -14.19
CA GLY A 64 8.63 2.06 -15.22
C GLY A 64 8.06 3.43 -14.80
N GLN A 65 8.10 3.79 -13.52
CA GLN A 65 7.64 5.10 -13.06
C GLN A 65 8.69 6.18 -13.29
N MET A 66 8.29 7.27 -13.93
CA MET A 66 9.17 8.43 -14.16
C MET A 66 9.54 9.08 -12.82
N GLY A 67 10.82 9.45 -12.66
CA GLY A 67 11.31 10.20 -11.53
C GLY A 67 10.73 11.61 -11.42
N ASN A 68 10.95 12.24 -10.29
CA ASN A 68 10.54 13.61 -10.02
C ASN A 68 11.58 14.32 -9.15
N SER A 69 11.42 15.64 -8.99
CA SER A 69 12.35 16.48 -8.24
C SER A 69 12.49 16.05 -6.78
N GLU A 70 11.40 15.63 -6.12
CA GLU A 70 11.40 15.24 -4.71
C GLU A 70 12.29 14.02 -4.46
N VAL A 71 12.07 12.93 -5.18
CA VAL A 71 12.89 11.71 -5.03
C VAL A 71 14.33 11.92 -5.44
N GLY A 72 14.58 12.70 -6.49
CA GLY A 72 15.95 13.05 -6.95
C GLY A 72 16.73 13.80 -5.89
N HIS A 73 16.17 14.88 -5.34
CA HIS A 73 16.81 15.66 -4.28
C HIS A 73 16.98 14.87 -2.99
N MET A 74 15.99 14.02 -2.64
CA MET A 74 16.09 13.13 -1.48
C MET A 74 17.25 12.16 -1.61
N ASN A 75 17.42 11.52 -2.76
CA ASN A 75 18.53 10.58 -3.01
C ASN A 75 19.90 11.28 -2.98
N MET A 76 20.00 12.47 -3.58
CA MET A 76 21.23 13.28 -3.53
C MET A 76 21.56 13.68 -2.09
N GLY A 77 20.58 14.13 -1.32
CA GLY A 77 20.76 14.52 0.07
C GLY A 77 21.14 13.34 1.00
N ALA A 78 20.56 12.18 0.75
CA ALA A 78 20.83 10.96 1.49
C ALA A 78 22.15 10.26 1.10
N GLY A 79 22.68 10.56 -0.10
CA GLY A 79 23.83 9.87 -0.67
C GLY A 79 23.58 8.39 -0.98
N ARG A 80 22.33 7.98 -1.12
CA ARG A 80 21.89 6.63 -1.46
C ARG A 80 20.49 6.66 -2.05
N ILE A 81 20.07 5.54 -2.66
CA ILE A 81 18.68 5.38 -3.08
C ILE A 81 17.79 5.29 -1.83
N VAL A 82 16.76 6.12 -1.76
CA VAL A 82 15.72 6.09 -0.73
C VAL A 82 14.45 5.54 -1.37
N TYR A 83 14.19 4.28 -1.12
CA TYR A 83 12.98 3.63 -1.63
C TYR A 83 11.73 4.23 -1.00
N GLN A 84 10.75 4.56 -1.85
CA GLN A 84 9.40 4.90 -1.38
C GLN A 84 8.74 3.67 -0.75
N GLU A 85 7.78 3.88 0.15
CA GLU A 85 7.20 2.78 0.95
C GLU A 85 6.68 1.62 0.09
N LEU A 86 5.99 1.91 -1.01
CA LEU A 86 5.51 0.89 -1.95
C LEU A 86 6.67 0.03 -2.48
N THR A 87 7.70 0.67 -3.01
CA THR A 87 8.86 -0.01 -3.60
C THR A 87 9.66 -0.74 -2.52
N ARG A 88 9.83 -0.12 -1.35
CA ARG A 88 10.57 -0.71 -0.23
C ARG A 88 9.94 -2.03 0.23
N ILE A 89 8.63 -2.03 0.49
CA ILE A 89 7.93 -3.23 0.96
C ILE A 89 7.91 -4.31 -0.13
N THR A 90 7.66 -3.92 -1.39
CA THR A 90 7.70 -4.85 -2.52
C THR A 90 9.06 -5.54 -2.62
N LYS A 91 10.14 -4.75 -2.50
CA LYS A 91 11.51 -5.28 -2.55
C LYS A 91 11.83 -6.17 -1.35
N GLU A 92 11.43 -5.79 -0.13
CA GLU A 92 11.60 -6.62 1.06
C GLU A 92 10.90 -7.99 0.93
N ILE A 93 9.72 -8.04 0.27
CA ILE A 93 9.03 -9.30 -0.02
C ILE A 93 9.82 -10.14 -1.02
N GLN A 94 10.33 -9.54 -2.10
CA GLN A 94 11.12 -10.21 -3.12
C GLN A 94 12.45 -10.76 -2.56
N ASP A 95 13.15 -9.96 -1.76
CA ASP A 95 14.44 -10.32 -1.15
C ASP A 95 14.26 -11.28 0.05
N GLY A 96 13.04 -11.43 0.57
CA GLY A 96 12.71 -12.29 1.70
C GLY A 96 12.92 -11.64 3.08
N ASP A 97 13.34 -10.40 3.15
CA ASP A 97 13.54 -9.68 4.42
C ASP A 97 12.22 -9.33 5.09
N PHE A 98 11.16 -9.12 4.33
CA PHE A 98 9.79 -8.96 4.83
C PHE A 98 9.40 -10.06 5.83
N PHE A 99 9.77 -11.30 5.54
CA PHE A 99 9.44 -12.46 6.37
C PHE A 99 10.27 -12.56 7.66
N LYS A 100 11.20 -11.63 7.88
CA LYS A 100 11.99 -11.49 9.11
C LYS A 100 11.52 -10.31 9.97
N ASN A 101 10.48 -9.59 9.57
CA ASN A 101 9.98 -8.42 10.29
C ASN A 101 9.47 -8.84 11.68
N GLU A 102 10.13 -8.33 12.72
CA GLU A 102 9.87 -8.73 14.11
C GLU A 102 8.44 -8.40 14.57
N ALA A 103 7.88 -7.27 14.14
CA ALA A 103 6.52 -6.87 14.54
C ALA A 103 5.46 -7.77 13.91
N LEU A 104 5.62 -8.13 12.64
CA LEU A 104 4.72 -9.06 11.95
C LEU A 104 4.85 -10.47 12.53
N LEU A 105 6.06 -10.94 12.78
CA LEU A 105 6.31 -12.23 13.44
C LEU A 105 5.70 -12.27 14.85
N ALA A 106 5.78 -11.18 15.61
CA ALA A 106 5.14 -11.09 16.92
C ALA A 106 3.61 -11.22 16.83
N ALA A 107 2.98 -10.63 15.82
CA ALA A 107 1.53 -10.78 15.60
C ALA A 107 1.14 -12.24 15.29
N MET A 108 1.91 -12.92 14.43
CA MET A 108 1.69 -14.34 14.12
C MET A 108 1.88 -15.22 15.35
N LYS A 109 2.95 -14.97 16.10
CA LYS A 109 3.26 -15.69 17.34
C LYS A 109 2.15 -15.53 18.39
N ASN A 110 1.67 -14.29 18.60
CA ASN A 110 0.58 -14.01 19.52
C ASN A 110 -0.67 -14.83 19.19
N ALA A 111 -1.08 -14.87 17.93
CA ALA A 111 -2.24 -15.63 17.50
C ALA A 111 -2.08 -17.14 17.78
N LYS A 112 -0.91 -17.70 17.51
CA LYS A 112 -0.62 -19.12 17.79
C LYS A 112 -0.63 -19.43 19.28
N GLU A 113 0.03 -18.61 20.10
CA GLU A 113 0.12 -18.82 21.56
C GLU A 113 -1.23 -18.73 22.26
N ASN A 114 -2.12 -17.88 21.74
CA ASN A 114 -3.46 -17.71 22.28
C ASN A 114 -4.54 -18.57 21.59
N ASN A 115 -4.18 -19.35 20.55
CA ASN A 115 -5.13 -20.04 19.68
C ASN A 115 -6.21 -19.09 19.13
N SER A 116 -5.81 -17.85 18.86
CA SER A 116 -6.63 -16.76 18.34
C SER A 116 -6.40 -16.55 16.85
N ALA A 117 -6.94 -15.48 16.27
CA ALA A 117 -6.85 -15.20 14.86
C ALA A 117 -5.84 -14.10 14.53
N VAL A 118 -5.40 -14.07 13.27
CA VAL A 118 -4.78 -12.92 12.64
C VAL A 118 -5.77 -12.31 11.65
N HIS A 119 -5.98 -11.01 11.77
CA HIS A 119 -6.83 -10.24 10.86
C HIS A 119 -5.97 -9.28 10.04
N PHE A 120 -6.08 -9.38 8.73
CA PHE A 120 -5.50 -8.42 7.80
C PHE A 120 -6.58 -7.48 7.30
N MET A 121 -6.38 -6.17 7.43
CA MET A 121 -7.33 -5.17 6.91
C MET A 121 -6.61 -4.10 6.12
N GLY A 122 -7.27 -3.56 5.11
CA GLY A 122 -6.71 -2.50 4.29
C GLY A 122 -7.34 -2.39 2.91
N LEU A 123 -6.86 -1.43 2.12
CA LEU A 123 -7.35 -1.15 0.79
C LEU A 123 -6.87 -2.21 -0.20
N LEU A 124 -7.82 -2.97 -0.76
CA LEU A 124 -7.56 -4.04 -1.70
C LEU A 124 -7.58 -3.52 -3.13
N SER A 125 -6.44 -3.09 -3.62
CA SER A 125 -6.24 -2.68 -5.02
C SER A 125 -4.75 -2.70 -5.38
N ASP A 126 -4.45 -2.47 -6.65
CA ASP A 126 -3.10 -2.28 -7.19
C ASP A 126 -2.74 -0.80 -7.44
N GLY A 127 -3.58 0.12 -7.00
CA GLY A 127 -3.42 1.57 -7.22
C GLY A 127 -2.15 2.15 -6.59
N GLY A 128 -1.57 1.50 -5.58
CA GLY A 128 -0.27 1.87 -5.03
C GLY A 128 -0.21 3.21 -4.28
N VAL A 129 -1.35 3.81 -3.95
CA VAL A 129 -1.43 5.11 -3.24
C VAL A 129 -1.46 4.92 -1.73
N HIS A 130 -2.20 3.96 -1.23
CA HIS A 130 -2.37 3.65 0.19
C HIS A 130 -1.81 2.28 0.57
N SER A 131 -1.92 1.33 -0.33
CA SER A 131 -1.58 -0.08 -0.17
C SER A 131 -1.29 -0.69 -1.54
N HIS A 132 -0.92 -1.95 -1.54
CA HIS A 132 -0.85 -2.75 -2.76
C HIS A 132 -1.26 -4.19 -2.45
N ASN A 133 -2.07 -4.82 -3.31
CA ASN A 133 -2.58 -6.17 -3.11
C ASN A 133 -1.46 -7.22 -2.93
N THR A 134 -0.32 -7.06 -3.62
CA THR A 134 0.84 -7.97 -3.46
C THR A 134 1.43 -7.96 -2.05
N HIS A 135 1.30 -6.86 -1.30
CA HIS A 135 1.73 -6.80 0.09
C HIS A 135 0.85 -7.64 1.01
N LEU A 136 -0.47 -7.66 0.74
CA LEU A 136 -1.40 -8.58 1.41
C LEU A 136 -1.06 -10.04 1.11
N TYR A 137 -0.70 -10.35 -0.15
CA TYR A 137 -0.26 -11.71 -0.51
C TYR A 137 1.01 -12.11 0.24
N GLY A 138 1.95 -11.18 0.43
CA GLY A 138 3.12 -11.38 1.28
C GLY A 138 2.76 -11.68 2.76
N LEU A 139 1.76 -11.01 3.32
CA LEU A 139 1.26 -11.28 4.68
C LEU A 139 0.59 -12.65 4.79
N LEU A 140 -0.21 -13.06 3.80
CA LEU A 140 -0.80 -14.40 3.74
C LEU A 140 0.27 -15.49 3.67
N GLU A 141 1.27 -15.30 2.82
CA GLU A 141 2.42 -16.21 2.73
C GLU A 141 3.19 -16.28 4.06
N MET A 142 3.37 -15.16 4.75
CA MET A 142 3.96 -15.13 6.08
C MET A 142 3.14 -15.93 7.09
N ALA A 143 1.83 -15.71 7.13
CA ALA A 143 0.94 -16.44 8.03
C ALA A 143 1.00 -17.97 7.77
N LYS A 144 1.09 -18.36 6.49
CA LYS A 144 1.26 -19.76 6.10
C LYS A 144 2.59 -20.33 6.58
N ARG A 145 3.69 -19.61 6.38
CA ARG A 145 5.04 -20.04 6.83
C ARG A 145 5.11 -20.18 8.34
N GLU A 146 4.46 -19.27 9.06
CA GLU A 146 4.39 -19.32 10.52
C GLU A 146 3.37 -20.34 11.06
N GLY A 147 2.58 -20.97 10.21
CA GLY A 147 1.59 -21.97 10.60
C GLY A 147 0.41 -21.41 11.40
N VAL A 148 -0.04 -20.20 11.04
CA VAL A 148 -1.26 -19.61 11.59
C VAL A 148 -2.46 -20.20 10.86
N GLU A 149 -3.39 -20.79 11.59
CA GLU A 149 -4.55 -21.48 11.00
C GLU A 149 -5.74 -20.55 10.78
N LYS A 150 -5.96 -19.61 11.71
CA LYS A 150 -7.09 -18.67 11.65
C LYS A 150 -6.64 -17.33 11.11
N VAL A 151 -6.85 -17.12 9.81
CA VAL A 151 -6.45 -15.89 9.11
C VAL A 151 -7.65 -15.31 8.39
N TYR A 152 -8.04 -14.09 8.73
CA TYR A 152 -9.18 -13.41 8.16
C TYR A 152 -8.76 -12.12 7.45
N VAL A 153 -9.38 -11.84 6.31
CA VAL A 153 -9.13 -10.64 5.53
C VAL A 153 -10.37 -9.76 5.50
N HIS A 154 -10.19 -8.51 5.82
CA HIS A 154 -11.18 -7.44 5.73
C HIS A 154 -10.83 -6.53 4.55
N CYS A 155 -11.55 -6.71 3.45
CA CYS A 155 -11.27 -6.03 2.18
C CYS A 155 -11.91 -4.64 2.16
N PHE A 156 -11.11 -3.59 2.07
CA PHE A 156 -11.62 -2.25 1.77
C PHE A 156 -11.48 -2.00 0.27
N LEU A 157 -12.59 -1.65 -0.39
CA LEU A 157 -12.63 -1.44 -1.84
C LEU A 157 -12.34 0.00 -2.20
N ASP A 158 -11.65 0.20 -3.32
CA ASP A 158 -11.05 1.45 -3.74
C ASP A 158 -12.02 2.37 -4.52
N GLY A 159 -12.05 2.26 -5.82
CA GLY A 159 -12.89 3.07 -6.70
C GLY A 159 -12.48 4.54 -6.86
N ARG A 160 -11.33 4.95 -6.29
CA ARG A 160 -10.75 6.30 -6.43
C ARG A 160 -9.38 6.29 -7.07
N ASP A 161 -8.51 5.39 -6.60
CA ASP A 161 -7.14 5.23 -7.11
C ASP A 161 -7.11 4.18 -8.22
N THR A 162 -8.20 3.42 -8.37
CA THR A 162 -8.51 2.45 -9.43
C THR A 162 -9.92 2.70 -10.00
N PRO A 163 -10.28 2.10 -11.15
CA PRO A 163 -11.62 2.25 -11.73
C PRO A 163 -12.74 1.93 -10.74
N PRO A 164 -13.88 2.65 -10.79
CA PRO A 164 -14.92 2.60 -9.76
C PRO A 164 -15.61 1.25 -9.55
N ALA A 165 -15.48 0.30 -10.47
CA ALA A 165 -16.10 -1.03 -10.43
C ALA A 165 -15.10 -2.15 -10.68
N SER A 166 -13.85 -1.99 -10.22
CA SER A 166 -12.77 -2.97 -10.34
C SER A 166 -12.61 -3.85 -9.09
N GLY A 167 -13.24 -3.48 -7.97
CA GLY A 167 -13.08 -4.14 -6.69
C GLY A 167 -13.47 -5.61 -6.69
N LYS A 168 -14.48 -6.00 -7.47
CA LYS A 168 -14.86 -7.41 -7.62
C LYS A 168 -13.71 -8.25 -8.18
N GLU A 169 -13.00 -7.77 -9.19
CA GLU A 169 -11.86 -8.48 -9.78
C GLU A 169 -10.72 -8.63 -8.76
N PHE A 170 -10.47 -7.62 -7.93
CA PHE A 170 -9.48 -7.72 -6.86
C PHE A 170 -9.89 -8.72 -5.77
N VAL A 171 -11.17 -8.82 -5.44
CA VAL A 171 -11.68 -9.81 -4.48
C VAL A 171 -11.54 -11.23 -5.04
N GLU A 172 -11.92 -11.45 -6.29
CA GLU A 172 -11.74 -12.74 -6.99
C GLU A 172 -10.25 -13.14 -7.07
N ALA A 173 -9.36 -12.20 -7.39
CA ALA A 173 -7.93 -12.42 -7.41
C ALA A 173 -7.37 -12.78 -6.02
N LEU A 174 -7.86 -12.13 -4.97
CA LEU A 174 -7.48 -12.45 -3.60
C LEU A 174 -7.92 -13.87 -3.20
N GLU A 175 -9.14 -14.28 -3.52
CA GLU A 175 -9.62 -15.65 -3.26
C GLU A 175 -8.77 -16.70 -3.98
N ALA A 176 -8.41 -16.44 -5.23
CA ALA A 176 -7.54 -17.31 -6.00
C ALA A 176 -6.14 -17.43 -5.34
N GLU A 177 -5.58 -16.30 -4.88
CA GLU A 177 -4.27 -16.30 -4.23
C GLU A 177 -4.31 -16.96 -2.85
N MET A 178 -5.36 -16.74 -2.04
CA MET A 178 -5.56 -17.44 -0.77
C MET A 178 -5.67 -18.97 -0.97
N LYS A 179 -6.39 -19.39 -2.01
CA LYS A 179 -6.49 -20.82 -2.37
C LYS A 179 -5.15 -21.41 -2.77
N LYS A 180 -4.34 -20.67 -3.50
CA LYS A 180 -2.99 -21.08 -3.94
C LYS A 180 -2.03 -21.18 -2.75
N ILE A 181 -2.03 -20.21 -1.84
CA ILE A 181 -1.21 -20.19 -0.63
C ILE A 181 -1.70 -21.25 0.38
N GLY A 182 -3.00 -21.49 0.42
CA GLY A 182 -3.65 -22.46 1.30
C GLY A 182 -3.89 -21.93 2.70
N VAL A 183 -4.15 -20.61 2.85
CA VAL A 183 -4.53 -19.97 4.12
C VAL A 183 -5.32 -18.70 3.84
N GLY A 184 -6.21 -18.33 4.75
CA GLY A 184 -6.99 -17.10 4.74
C GLY A 184 -8.41 -17.27 4.22
N GLU A 185 -9.30 -16.44 4.76
CA GLU A 185 -10.71 -16.33 4.36
C GLU A 185 -11.12 -14.86 4.38
N ILE A 186 -11.97 -14.44 3.44
CA ILE A 186 -12.54 -13.09 3.46
C ILE A 186 -13.65 -13.07 4.50
N ALA A 187 -13.53 -12.17 5.46
CA ALA A 187 -14.51 -11.99 6.54
C ALA A 187 -15.47 -10.82 6.27
N THR A 188 -14.97 -9.73 5.72
CA THR A 188 -15.80 -8.56 5.36
C THR A 188 -15.36 -7.90 4.08
N VAL A 189 -16.30 -7.22 3.41
CA VAL A 189 -16.03 -6.31 2.29
C VAL A 189 -16.68 -4.97 2.59
N SER A 190 -15.97 -3.86 2.40
CA SER A 190 -16.50 -2.51 2.68
C SER A 190 -15.87 -1.49 1.74
N GLY A 191 -16.63 -0.55 1.24
CA GLY A 191 -16.09 0.58 0.52
C GLY A 191 -15.22 1.48 1.42
N ARG A 192 -14.18 2.08 0.83
CA ARG A 192 -13.28 3.00 1.54
C ARG A 192 -13.97 4.23 2.13
N TYR A 193 -15.14 4.58 1.64
CA TYR A 193 -15.97 5.65 2.18
C TYR A 193 -16.33 5.44 3.65
N TYR A 194 -16.49 4.19 4.07
CA TYR A 194 -16.79 3.80 5.45
C TYR A 194 -15.55 3.42 6.24
N ALA A 195 -14.73 2.53 5.68
CA ALA A 195 -13.60 1.94 6.41
C ALA A 195 -12.32 2.79 6.41
N MET A 196 -12.25 3.82 5.56
CA MET A 196 -11.08 4.68 5.41
C MET A 196 -11.44 6.16 5.43
N ASP A 197 -12.38 6.56 6.30
CA ASP A 197 -12.68 7.96 6.55
C ASP A 197 -11.46 8.68 7.15
N ARG A 198 -11.34 9.97 6.92
CA ARG A 198 -10.33 10.86 7.51
C ARG A 198 -10.89 12.26 7.86
N ASP A 199 -12.23 12.38 7.79
CA ASP A 199 -12.93 13.63 7.95
C ASP A 199 -13.73 13.66 9.27
N ASN A 200 -13.42 12.72 10.20
CA ASN A 200 -14.08 12.52 11.50
C ASN A 200 -15.58 12.26 11.38
N ARG A 201 -15.97 11.56 10.32
CA ARG A 201 -17.36 11.10 10.12
C ARG A 201 -17.54 9.75 10.83
N TRP A 202 -17.64 9.83 12.15
CA TRP A 202 -17.76 8.65 13.02
C TRP A 202 -18.98 7.81 12.70
N ASP A 203 -20.05 8.42 12.19
CA ASP A 203 -21.24 7.74 11.65
C ASP A 203 -20.92 6.73 10.53
N ARG A 204 -19.89 7.00 9.72
CA ARG A 204 -19.40 6.09 8.67
C ARG A 204 -18.48 5.03 9.25
N VAL A 205 -17.54 5.46 10.10
CA VAL A 205 -16.55 4.58 10.73
C VAL A 205 -17.23 3.52 11.57
N GLU A 206 -18.30 3.87 12.29
CA GLU A 206 -19.08 2.96 13.13
C GLU A 206 -19.65 1.77 12.34
N LEU A 207 -20.18 2.01 11.14
CA LEU A 207 -20.70 0.94 10.27
C LEU A 207 -19.62 -0.08 9.90
N ALA A 208 -18.43 0.40 9.52
CA ALA A 208 -17.30 -0.46 9.22
C ALA A 208 -16.77 -1.17 10.48
N TYR A 209 -16.66 -0.45 11.59
CA TYR A 209 -16.23 -0.99 12.88
C TYR A 209 -17.14 -2.12 13.36
N ASN A 210 -18.46 -1.92 13.31
CA ASN A 210 -19.42 -2.94 13.73
C ASN A 210 -19.35 -4.19 12.86
N ALA A 211 -19.14 -4.04 11.54
CA ALA A 211 -18.92 -5.19 10.67
C ALA A 211 -17.67 -6.00 11.05
N LEU A 212 -16.61 -5.33 11.49
CA LEU A 212 -15.35 -5.95 11.89
C LEU A 212 -15.43 -6.65 13.27
N THR A 213 -16.18 -6.10 14.23
CA THR A 213 -16.11 -6.50 15.65
C THR A 213 -17.34 -7.22 16.15
N THR A 214 -18.53 -6.83 15.70
CA THR A 214 -19.81 -7.45 16.13
C THR A 214 -20.45 -8.30 15.05
N GLY A 215 -19.92 -8.22 13.82
CA GLY A 215 -20.54 -8.89 12.68
C GLY A 215 -21.85 -8.25 12.24
N GLU A 216 -22.10 -6.99 12.60
CA GLU A 216 -23.26 -6.21 12.16
C GLU A 216 -22.97 -5.56 10.81
N GLY A 217 -23.89 -5.69 9.85
CA GLY A 217 -23.74 -5.13 8.49
C GLY A 217 -24.65 -5.85 7.51
N VAL A 218 -24.50 -5.53 6.24
CA VAL A 218 -25.12 -6.30 5.15
C VAL A 218 -24.58 -7.73 5.21
N LYS A 219 -25.43 -8.72 4.90
CA LYS A 219 -25.02 -10.13 4.95
C LYS A 219 -24.81 -10.67 3.53
N GLY A 220 -23.73 -11.42 3.38
CA GLY A 220 -23.39 -12.13 2.15
C GLY A 220 -22.74 -13.48 2.48
N THR A 221 -22.87 -14.45 1.59
CA THR A 221 -22.26 -15.78 1.75
C THR A 221 -21.05 -15.96 0.83
N ASP A 222 -20.83 -15.03 -0.09
CA ASP A 222 -19.79 -15.04 -1.10
C ASP A 222 -19.33 -13.61 -1.34
N ALA A 223 -18.03 -13.34 -1.25
CA ALA A 223 -17.52 -11.98 -1.29
C ALA A 223 -17.64 -11.34 -2.68
N PRO A 224 -17.26 -11.98 -3.80
CA PRO A 224 -17.48 -11.44 -5.14
C PRO A 224 -18.97 -11.18 -5.45
N ALA A 225 -19.87 -12.09 -5.03
CA ALA A 225 -21.31 -11.93 -5.24
C ALA A 225 -21.86 -10.75 -4.43
N ALA A 226 -21.38 -10.53 -3.21
CA ALA A 226 -21.76 -9.38 -2.39
C ALA A 226 -21.36 -8.04 -3.04
N VAL A 227 -20.16 -7.98 -3.62
CA VAL A 227 -19.72 -6.79 -4.40
C VAL A 227 -20.59 -6.58 -5.63
N GLN A 228 -20.89 -7.66 -6.39
CA GLN A 228 -21.76 -7.58 -7.54
C GLN A 228 -23.17 -7.07 -7.16
N ALA A 229 -23.74 -7.59 -6.08
CA ALA A 229 -25.04 -7.14 -5.60
C ALA A 229 -25.05 -5.64 -5.21
N SER A 230 -23.94 -5.11 -4.76
CA SER A 230 -23.77 -3.66 -4.52
C SER A 230 -23.78 -2.89 -5.83
N TYR A 231 -23.07 -3.37 -6.86
CA TYR A 231 -23.07 -2.74 -8.19
C TYR A 231 -24.44 -2.75 -8.84
N ASP A 232 -25.19 -3.83 -8.70
CA ASP A 232 -26.56 -3.96 -9.20
C ASP A 232 -27.54 -2.96 -8.53
N ASN A 233 -27.12 -2.39 -7.38
CA ASN A 233 -27.81 -1.32 -6.66
C ASN A 233 -27.13 0.06 -6.82
N ASP A 234 -26.40 0.29 -7.91
CA ASP A 234 -25.72 1.54 -8.25
C ASP A 234 -24.69 2.02 -7.20
N LYS A 235 -24.18 1.11 -6.38
CA LYS A 235 -23.13 1.40 -5.40
C LYS A 235 -21.82 0.73 -5.80
N THR A 236 -20.94 1.51 -6.41
CA THR A 236 -19.61 1.07 -6.82
C THR A 236 -18.65 0.95 -5.64
N ASP A 237 -17.41 0.53 -5.88
CA ASP A 237 -16.40 0.15 -4.90
C ASP A 237 -16.32 1.06 -3.68
N GLU A 238 -16.16 2.36 -3.90
CA GLU A 238 -16.01 3.34 -2.82
C GLU A 238 -17.17 3.31 -1.83
N PHE A 239 -18.38 3.01 -2.32
CA PHE A 239 -19.65 3.13 -1.58
C PHE A 239 -20.28 1.79 -1.21
N VAL A 240 -19.59 0.67 -1.40
CA VAL A 240 -20.05 -0.65 -0.95
C VAL A 240 -20.28 -0.60 0.56
N LEU A 241 -21.52 -0.86 0.97
CA LEU A 241 -21.86 -0.91 2.39
C LEU A 241 -21.06 -2.01 3.10
N PRO A 242 -20.64 -1.79 4.36
CA PRO A 242 -19.97 -2.83 5.13
C PRO A 242 -20.78 -4.13 5.14
N THR A 243 -20.21 -5.15 4.52
CA THR A 243 -20.83 -6.44 4.28
C THR A 243 -20.03 -7.52 5.00
N VAL A 244 -20.71 -8.29 5.84
CA VAL A 244 -20.15 -9.43 6.57
C VAL A 244 -20.38 -10.70 5.77
N ILE A 245 -19.30 -11.45 5.53
CA ILE A 245 -19.39 -12.74 4.85
C ILE A 245 -19.67 -13.81 5.89
N GLU A 246 -20.73 -14.57 5.67
CA GLU A 246 -21.21 -15.60 6.60
C GLU A 246 -21.01 -17.01 6.03
N LYS A 247 -20.63 -17.92 6.91
CA LYS A 247 -20.62 -19.37 6.68
C LYS A 247 -21.58 -20.02 7.66
N ASP A 248 -22.48 -20.85 7.19
CA ASP A 248 -23.47 -21.55 8.00
C ASP A 248 -24.29 -20.61 8.92
N GLY A 249 -24.57 -19.39 8.43
CA GLY A 249 -25.33 -18.37 9.16
C GLY A 249 -24.58 -17.66 10.29
N GLN A 250 -23.25 -17.81 10.33
CA GLN A 250 -22.39 -17.11 11.29
C GLN A 250 -21.33 -16.29 10.54
N PRO A 251 -20.89 -15.13 11.09
CA PRO A 251 -19.77 -14.39 10.52
C PRO A 251 -18.53 -15.28 10.36
N THR A 252 -17.88 -15.23 9.21
CA THR A 252 -16.65 -15.99 8.92
C THR A 252 -15.53 -15.65 9.91
N GLY A 253 -15.42 -14.39 10.30
CA GLY A 253 -14.45 -13.95 11.31
C GLY A 253 -14.75 -12.53 11.78
N VAL A 254 -14.89 -12.36 13.08
CA VAL A 254 -14.96 -11.07 13.77
C VAL A 254 -13.73 -10.90 14.63
N ILE A 255 -13.26 -9.66 14.78
CA ILE A 255 -12.13 -9.34 15.64
C ILE A 255 -12.55 -9.52 17.10
N SER A 256 -11.84 -10.34 17.82
CA SER A 256 -12.10 -10.70 19.21
C SER A 256 -10.88 -10.45 20.10
N ASP A 257 -11.07 -10.56 21.41
CA ASP A 257 -9.97 -10.43 22.37
C ASP A 257 -8.84 -11.39 22.06
N LYS A 258 -7.59 -10.90 22.15
CA LYS A 258 -6.33 -11.61 21.89
C LYS A 258 -6.01 -11.84 20.41
N ASP A 259 -6.91 -11.49 19.48
CA ASP A 259 -6.58 -11.52 18.07
C ASP A 259 -5.48 -10.51 17.74
N SER A 260 -4.74 -10.79 16.70
CA SER A 260 -3.75 -9.87 16.14
C SER A 260 -4.33 -9.19 14.90
N VAL A 261 -4.22 -7.87 14.83
CA VAL A 261 -4.71 -7.08 13.70
C VAL A 261 -3.55 -6.40 13.01
N VAL A 262 -3.43 -6.60 11.71
CA VAL A 262 -2.43 -5.95 10.85
C VAL A 262 -3.12 -5.13 9.79
N PHE A 263 -2.88 -3.82 9.81
CA PHE A 263 -3.34 -2.91 8.77
C PHE A 263 -2.27 -2.84 7.67
N PHE A 264 -2.55 -3.30 6.46
CA PHE A 264 -1.53 -3.38 5.40
C PHE A 264 -1.40 -2.11 4.54
N ASN A 265 -2.11 -1.04 4.87
CA ASN A 265 -1.85 0.26 4.26
C ASN A 265 -0.49 0.80 4.74
N PHE A 266 0.40 1.13 3.82
CA PHE A 266 1.65 1.80 4.15
C PHE A 266 1.46 3.32 4.35
N ARG A 267 0.39 3.91 3.83
CA ARG A 267 0.00 5.30 4.07
C ARG A 267 -1.00 5.39 5.22
N PRO A 268 -0.66 6.11 6.33
CA PRO A 268 -1.42 6.01 7.58
C PRO A 268 -2.64 6.94 7.67
N ASP A 269 -2.77 7.98 6.82
CA ASP A 269 -3.75 9.05 6.98
C ASP A 269 -5.20 8.55 7.10
N ARG A 270 -5.57 7.54 6.33
CA ARG A 270 -6.92 6.96 6.31
C ARG A 270 -7.08 5.71 7.19
N ALA A 271 -6.00 5.22 7.80
CA ALA A 271 -6.06 4.11 8.74
C ALA A 271 -6.31 4.57 10.19
N ARG A 272 -6.06 5.85 10.49
CA ARG A 272 -6.04 6.36 11.85
C ARG A 272 -7.38 6.32 12.56
N GLU A 273 -8.48 6.64 11.87
CA GLU A 273 -9.79 6.76 12.53
C GLU A 273 -10.33 5.40 12.96
N ILE A 274 -10.34 4.41 12.07
CA ILE A 274 -10.78 3.07 12.44
C ILE A 274 -9.85 2.43 13.49
N THR A 275 -8.55 2.73 13.44
CA THR A 275 -7.60 2.29 14.48
C THR A 275 -7.93 2.95 15.82
N ARG A 276 -8.26 4.24 15.85
CA ARG A 276 -8.69 4.92 17.07
C ARG A 276 -9.98 4.33 17.63
N ALA A 277 -10.96 4.02 16.78
CA ALA A 277 -12.17 3.35 17.20
C ALA A 277 -11.87 2.02 17.89
N CYS A 278 -10.94 1.22 17.36
CA CYS A 278 -10.51 -0.04 17.96
C CYS A 278 -9.76 0.13 19.30
N LEU A 279 -8.96 1.19 19.45
CA LEU A 279 -8.12 1.39 20.63
C LEU A 279 -8.81 2.17 21.75
N LEU A 280 -9.66 3.16 21.42
CA LEU A 280 -10.28 4.04 22.41
C LEU A 280 -11.41 3.36 23.20
N TYR A 281 -12.01 2.32 22.66
CA TYR A 281 -13.05 1.56 23.38
C TYR A 281 -12.48 0.69 24.51
N THR A 282 -11.18 0.42 24.51
CA THR A 282 -10.52 -0.47 25.47
C THR A 282 -9.71 0.25 26.54
N SER A 283 -9.45 1.57 26.42
CA SER A 283 -8.73 2.33 27.44
C SER A 283 -9.01 3.84 27.30
N PRO A 284 -9.64 4.50 28.26
CA PRO A 284 -9.73 5.96 28.25
C PRO A 284 -8.32 6.51 28.30
N SER A 285 -7.92 7.21 27.24
CA SER A 285 -6.63 7.87 27.18
C SER A 285 -6.58 8.97 28.26
N PRO A 286 -5.49 9.08 29.03
CA PRO A 286 -5.33 10.17 29.99
C PRO A 286 -5.30 11.57 29.37
N ARG A 287 -5.47 11.69 28.06
CA ARG A 287 -5.49 12.97 27.32
C ARG A 287 -6.90 13.50 27.03
N ASP A 288 -7.93 12.72 27.36
CA ASP A 288 -9.33 13.09 27.13
C ASP A 288 -10.07 13.48 28.45
N SER A 289 -9.29 13.80 29.48
CA SER A 289 -9.77 14.35 30.76
C SER A 289 -9.37 15.81 30.94
#